data_67eb0165406de238ec3eb463546d95a9
#
_entry.id   67eb0165406de238ec3eb463546d95a9
#
_cell.length_a   1.000
_cell.length_b   1.000
_cell.length_c   1.000
_cell.angle_alpha   90.00
_cell.angle_beta   90.00
_cell.angle_gamma   90.00
#
_symmetry.space_group_name_H-M   'P 1'
#
loop_
_entity.id
_entity.type
_entity.pdbx_description
1 polymer ?
#
loop_
_entity_poly.entity_id
_entity_poly.type
_entity_poly.pdbx_seq_one_letter_code
_entity_poly.pdbx_strand_id
1 'polypeptide(L)'
;DFSAEMERTLAVLDYAVLVISAADGVQSHTRTVWKLLDQYHIPTFIFVNKMDMNGADRDMLMENLQKELSGSCIDFDEEADIVNENLAMCDEHCMDEYLKDGNIGESTIADAVKHRMVFPCVFGSALKLNNVDRLLSLMDEYTVMLESGRDEFGARVYKISRDAQDNRLTYLKVTSGELKVRRVIGDDKVAQLRIYSGDRYETCDTVYQGMVCAVLGLNGTYPG
;
A
#
# COMPACT_ATOMS: atom_id res chain seq x y z
N ASP A 1 -16.27 -11.82 -7.34
CA ASP A 1 -15.37 -12.18 -8.43
C ASP A 1 -14.09 -11.34 -8.30
N PHE A 2 -13.14 -11.87 -7.54
CA PHE A 2 -12.00 -11.09 -7.04
C PHE A 2 -10.74 -11.24 -7.89
N SER A 3 -10.80 -12.01 -8.93
CA SER A 3 -9.61 -12.70 -9.35
C SER A 3 -8.60 -11.86 -10.15
N ALA A 4 -8.88 -11.57 -11.39
CA ALA A 4 -7.84 -11.06 -12.30
C ALA A 4 -7.61 -9.54 -12.20
N GLU A 5 -8.63 -8.76 -11.87
CA GLU A 5 -8.49 -7.29 -11.78
C GLU A 5 -7.78 -6.86 -10.49
N MET A 6 -8.07 -7.55 -9.38
CA MET A 6 -7.39 -7.31 -8.11
C MET A 6 -5.91 -7.70 -8.19
N GLU A 7 -5.58 -8.89 -8.72
CA GLU A 7 -4.18 -9.30 -8.88
C GLU A 7 -3.37 -8.34 -9.75
N ARG A 8 -3.96 -7.82 -10.82
CA ARG A 8 -3.31 -6.80 -11.64
C ARG A 8 -3.03 -5.51 -10.87
N THR A 9 -3.97 -5.11 -10.01
CA THR A 9 -3.81 -3.93 -9.15
C THR A 9 -2.73 -4.18 -8.10
N LEU A 10 -2.74 -5.35 -7.44
CA LEU A 10 -1.72 -5.72 -6.46
C LEU A 10 -0.30 -5.66 -7.03
N ALA A 11 -0.12 -6.05 -8.28
CA ALA A 11 1.18 -6.04 -8.95
C ALA A 11 1.82 -4.64 -9.10
N VAL A 12 1.09 -3.57 -8.83
CA VAL A 12 1.57 -2.18 -8.92
C VAL A 12 1.46 -1.39 -7.61
N LEU A 13 1.01 -2.02 -6.51
CA LEU A 13 1.01 -1.40 -5.19
C LEU A 13 2.42 -1.39 -4.59
N ASP A 14 2.74 -0.30 -3.89
CA ASP A 14 3.93 -0.23 -3.04
C ASP A 14 3.58 -0.62 -1.60
N TYR A 15 2.44 -0.15 -1.13
CA TYR A 15 1.89 -0.41 0.20
C TYR A 15 0.37 -0.61 0.11
N ALA A 16 -0.20 -1.26 1.10
CA ALA A 16 -1.64 -1.43 1.23
C ALA A 16 -2.13 -0.98 2.61
N VAL A 17 -3.36 -0.48 2.67
CA VAL A 17 -4.11 -0.33 3.91
C VAL A 17 -5.24 -1.34 3.90
N LEU A 18 -5.17 -2.33 4.80
CA LEU A 18 -6.22 -3.31 4.99
C LEU A 18 -7.24 -2.78 6.01
N VAL A 19 -8.44 -2.47 5.54
CA VAL A 19 -9.52 -1.95 6.41
C VAL A 19 -10.40 -3.09 6.88
N ILE A 20 -10.55 -3.24 8.20
CA ILE A 20 -11.33 -4.28 8.85
C ILE A 20 -12.42 -3.63 9.70
N SER A 21 -13.65 -4.15 9.63
CA SER A 21 -14.75 -3.66 10.47
C SER A 21 -14.63 -4.24 11.89
N ALA A 22 -14.67 -3.39 12.92
CA ALA A 22 -14.66 -3.83 14.31
C ALA A 22 -15.84 -4.74 14.68
N ALA A 23 -16.99 -4.56 14.02
CA ALA A 23 -18.17 -5.40 14.27
C ALA A 23 -18.01 -6.83 13.71
N ASP A 24 -17.21 -7.01 12.66
CA ASP A 24 -17.10 -8.28 11.94
C ASP A 24 -15.76 -8.99 12.20
N GLY A 25 -14.72 -8.27 12.58
CA GLY A 25 -13.36 -8.80 12.72
C GLY A 25 -12.79 -9.35 11.40
N VAL A 26 -11.87 -10.28 11.50
CA VAL A 26 -11.23 -10.92 10.32
C VAL A 26 -12.17 -11.95 9.70
N GLN A 27 -12.71 -11.64 8.52
CA GLN A 27 -13.61 -12.49 7.75
C GLN A 27 -12.85 -13.37 6.74
N SER A 28 -13.52 -14.34 6.15
CA SER A 28 -12.93 -15.24 5.13
C SER A 28 -12.36 -14.46 3.95
N HIS A 29 -13.04 -13.39 3.54
CA HIS A 29 -12.57 -12.49 2.49
C HIS A 29 -11.28 -11.75 2.89
N THR A 30 -11.21 -11.25 4.13
CA THR A 30 -10.01 -10.61 4.68
C THR A 30 -8.79 -11.54 4.61
N ARG A 31 -8.97 -12.81 4.98
CA ARG A 31 -7.90 -13.83 4.88
C ARG A 31 -7.46 -14.07 3.44
N THR A 32 -8.39 -14.03 2.48
CA THR A 32 -8.04 -14.18 1.05
C THR A 32 -7.19 -13.00 0.57
N VAL A 33 -7.62 -11.77 0.89
CA VAL A 33 -6.85 -10.56 0.56
C VAL A 33 -5.47 -10.59 1.24
N TRP A 34 -5.41 -10.97 2.53
CA TRP A 34 -4.17 -11.09 3.28
C TRP A 34 -3.16 -12.04 2.62
N LYS A 35 -3.61 -13.23 2.19
CA LYS A 35 -2.76 -14.18 1.46
C LYS A 35 -2.24 -13.62 0.14
N LEU A 36 -3.04 -12.85 -0.56
CA LEU A 36 -2.60 -12.20 -1.81
C LEU A 36 -1.57 -11.09 -1.52
N LEU A 37 -1.78 -10.26 -0.50
CA LEU A 37 -0.81 -9.26 -0.06
C LEU A 37 0.52 -9.92 0.33
N ASP A 38 0.47 -11.08 0.96
CA ASP A 38 1.64 -11.88 1.30
C ASP A 38 2.36 -12.43 0.06
N GLN A 39 1.61 -13.04 -0.84
CA GLN A 39 2.13 -13.60 -2.10
C GLN A 39 2.83 -12.54 -2.97
N TYR A 40 2.32 -11.32 -2.98
CA TYR A 40 2.90 -10.19 -3.73
C TYR A 40 3.90 -9.39 -2.90
N HIS A 41 4.19 -9.80 -1.66
CA HIS A 41 5.10 -9.13 -0.72
C HIS A 41 4.78 -7.65 -0.50
N ILE A 42 3.48 -7.30 -0.44
CA ILE A 42 3.03 -5.92 -0.27
C ILE A 42 3.02 -5.55 1.22
N PRO A 43 3.84 -4.59 1.66
CA PRO A 43 3.79 -4.05 3.02
C PRO A 43 2.40 -3.53 3.33
N THR A 44 1.91 -3.80 4.54
CA THR A 44 0.50 -3.57 4.84
C THR A 44 0.31 -2.92 6.20
N PHE A 45 -0.41 -1.80 6.23
CA PHE A 45 -0.99 -1.19 7.41
C PHE A 45 -2.40 -1.74 7.63
N ILE A 46 -2.85 -1.84 8.87
CA ILE A 46 -4.17 -2.33 9.21
C ILE A 46 -4.96 -1.22 9.90
N PHE A 47 -6.15 -0.91 9.39
CA PHE A 47 -7.07 0.03 10.02
C PHE A 47 -8.35 -0.68 10.47
N VAL A 48 -8.53 -0.81 11.79
CA VAL A 48 -9.75 -1.37 12.37
C VAL A 48 -10.78 -0.26 12.51
N ASN A 49 -11.73 -0.26 11.58
CA ASN A 49 -12.73 0.78 11.42
C ASN A 49 -14.00 0.49 12.21
N LYS A 50 -14.81 1.51 12.48
CA LYS A 50 -16.09 1.46 13.21
C LYS A 50 -15.94 1.15 14.70
N MET A 51 -14.84 1.57 15.30
CA MET A 51 -14.64 1.45 16.78
C MET A 51 -15.65 2.25 17.60
N ASP A 52 -16.42 3.13 16.98
CA ASP A 52 -17.51 3.89 17.59
C ASP A 52 -18.81 3.08 17.74
N MET A 53 -18.87 1.85 17.25
CA MET A 53 -20.02 0.97 17.42
C MET A 53 -20.03 0.31 18.80
N ASN A 54 -21.24 0.12 19.35
CA ASN A 54 -21.41 -0.57 20.63
C ASN A 54 -20.88 -2.01 20.57
N GLY A 55 -20.05 -2.38 21.54
CA GLY A 55 -19.49 -3.74 21.66
C GLY A 55 -18.16 -3.93 20.92
N ALA A 56 -17.58 -2.89 20.34
CA ALA A 56 -16.22 -2.95 19.84
C ALA A 56 -15.24 -3.06 21.03
N ASP A 57 -14.48 -4.13 21.07
CA ASP A 57 -13.47 -4.42 22.09
C ASP A 57 -12.09 -4.48 21.40
N ARG A 58 -11.21 -3.55 21.77
CA ARG A 58 -9.90 -3.38 21.14
C ARG A 58 -8.99 -4.58 21.38
N ASP A 59 -8.95 -5.09 22.61
CA ASP A 59 -8.07 -6.19 22.97
C ASP A 59 -8.49 -7.48 22.25
N MET A 60 -9.78 -7.79 22.24
CA MET A 60 -10.31 -8.93 21.48
C MET A 60 -10.06 -8.82 19.99
N LEU A 61 -10.15 -7.62 19.43
CA LEU A 61 -9.86 -7.39 18.02
C LEU A 61 -8.38 -7.54 17.73
N MET A 62 -7.50 -7.07 18.60
CA MET A 62 -6.06 -7.23 18.47
C MET A 62 -5.66 -8.71 18.50
N GLU A 63 -6.19 -9.50 19.46
CA GLU A 63 -6.01 -10.95 19.51
C GLU A 63 -6.50 -11.64 18.23
N ASN A 64 -7.65 -11.19 17.70
CA ASN A 64 -8.19 -11.74 16.45
C ASN A 64 -7.27 -11.43 15.26
N LEU A 65 -6.72 -10.22 15.15
CA LEU A 65 -5.73 -9.86 14.11
C LEU A 65 -4.49 -10.74 14.22
N GLN A 66 -3.93 -10.86 15.41
CA GLN A 66 -2.70 -11.64 15.65
C GLN A 66 -2.90 -13.12 15.32
N LYS A 67 -4.03 -13.70 15.70
CA LYS A 67 -4.35 -15.10 15.44
C LYS A 67 -4.64 -15.40 13.97
N GLU A 68 -5.39 -14.53 13.31
CA GLU A 68 -5.95 -14.81 11.99
C GLU A 68 -5.08 -14.28 10.82
N LEU A 69 -4.25 -13.27 11.08
CA LEU A 69 -3.39 -12.65 10.07
C LEU A 69 -1.90 -12.90 10.36
N SER A 70 -1.38 -12.30 11.42
CA SER A 70 0.03 -12.46 11.82
C SER A 70 0.25 -12.08 13.27
N GLY A 71 1.06 -12.86 13.99
CA GLY A 71 1.54 -12.50 15.33
C GLY A 71 2.33 -11.18 15.38
N SER A 72 2.80 -10.69 14.23
CA SER A 72 3.50 -9.40 14.09
C SER A 72 2.55 -8.20 13.85
N CYS A 73 1.24 -8.37 14.01
CA CYS A 73 0.32 -7.24 14.12
C CYS A 73 0.57 -6.52 15.43
N ILE A 74 0.84 -5.22 15.39
CA ILE A 74 1.18 -4.40 16.58
C ILE A 74 0.27 -3.18 16.59
N ASP A 75 -0.30 -2.89 17.75
CA ASP A 75 -1.08 -1.68 17.99
C ASP A 75 -0.14 -0.48 18.20
N PHE A 76 -0.13 0.45 17.24
CA PHE A 76 0.73 1.64 17.29
C PHE A 76 0.13 2.83 18.05
N ASP A 77 -1.03 2.63 18.67
CA ASP A 77 -1.63 3.62 19.58
C ASP A 77 -1.37 3.30 21.06
N GLU A 78 -0.63 2.22 21.35
CA GLU A 78 -0.15 1.90 22.72
C GLU A 78 0.98 2.84 23.15
N GLU A 79 1.38 2.75 24.41
CA GLU A 79 2.53 3.48 24.93
C GLU A 79 3.81 3.07 24.20
N ALA A 80 4.71 4.03 23.94
CA ALA A 80 5.91 3.83 23.13
C ALA A 80 6.79 2.66 23.60
N ASP A 81 6.90 2.46 24.91
CA ASP A 81 7.67 1.35 25.50
C ASP A 81 7.06 -0.01 25.11
N ILE A 82 5.72 -0.14 25.16
CA ILE A 82 5.00 -1.35 24.77
C ILE A 82 5.16 -1.62 23.28
N VAL A 83 5.06 -0.58 22.46
CA VAL A 83 5.28 -0.69 21.01
C VAL A 83 6.69 -1.17 20.71
N ASN A 84 7.71 -0.58 21.36
CA ASN A 84 9.11 -0.97 21.18
C ASN A 84 9.37 -2.43 21.60
N GLU A 85 8.81 -2.87 22.73
CA GLU A 85 8.92 -4.27 23.19
C GLU A 85 8.31 -5.23 22.14
N ASN A 86 7.11 -4.92 21.64
CA ASN A 86 6.45 -5.73 20.61
C ASN A 86 7.22 -5.75 19.28
N LEU A 87 7.78 -4.62 18.86
CA LEU A 87 8.63 -4.52 17.67
C LEU A 87 9.89 -5.38 17.80
N ALA A 88 10.55 -5.29 18.95
CA ALA A 88 11.76 -6.10 19.25
C ALA A 88 11.47 -7.61 19.19
N MET A 89 10.26 -8.05 19.54
CA MET A 89 9.86 -9.46 19.45
C MET A 89 9.58 -9.93 18.01
N CYS A 90 9.35 -9.02 17.07
CA CYS A 90 8.96 -9.35 15.70
C CYS A 90 10.13 -9.37 14.71
N ASP A 91 11.21 -8.64 14.98
CA ASP A 91 12.34 -8.47 14.06
C ASP A 91 13.67 -8.42 14.79
N GLU A 92 14.69 -9.09 14.24
CA GLU A 92 16.02 -9.20 14.86
C GLU A 92 16.75 -7.83 14.91
N HIS A 93 16.61 -7.00 13.89
CA HIS A 93 17.21 -5.65 13.87
C HIS A 93 16.54 -4.73 14.89
N CYS A 94 15.21 -4.83 15.01
CA CYS A 94 14.47 -4.12 16.05
C CYS A 94 14.93 -4.56 17.45
N MET A 95 15.13 -5.87 17.67
CA MET A 95 15.63 -6.40 18.95
C MET A 95 17.02 -5.87 19.27
N ASP A 96 17.95 -5.93 18.32
CA ASP A 96 19.34 -5.48 18.52
C ASP A 96 19.41 -4.00 18.88
N GLU A 97 18.62 -3.16 18.22
CA GLU A 97 18.59 -1.72 18.48
C GLU A 97 17.94 -1.43 19.85
N TYR A 98 16.82 -2.10 20.16
CA TYR A 98 16.15 -1.96 21.45
C TYR A 98 17.03 -2.36 22.63
N LEU A 99 17.77 -3.47 22.54
CA LEU A 99 18.69 -3.92 23.58
C LEU A 99 19.88 -2.96 23.79
N LYS A 100 20.29 -2.26 22.73
CA LYS A 100 21.42 -1.34 22.76
C LYS A 100 21.04 0.04 23.26
N ASP A 101 19.93 0.59 22.74
CA ASP A 101 19.59 2.01 22.87
C ASP A 101 18.30 2.23 23.71
N GLY A 102 17.56 1.15 24.04
CA GLY A 102 16.27 1.21 24.74
C GLY A 102 15.11 1.78 23.93
N ASN A 103 15.36 2.04 22.65
CA ASN A 103 14.38 2.58 21.71
C ASN A 103 14.71 2.10 20.31
N ILE A 104 13.72 2.07 19.41
CA ILE A 104 13.88 1.67 18.00
C ILE A 104 13.66 2.90 17.12
N GLY A 105 14.58 3.16 16.20
CA GLY A 105 14.54 4.30 15.29
C GLY A 105 13.52 4.11 14.18
N GLU A 106 12.99 5.24 13.68
CA GLU A 106 11.98 5.27 12.62
C GLU A 106 12.43 4.50 11.35
N SER A 107 13.70 4.60 10.99
CA SER A 107 14.25 3.90 9.81
C SER A 107 14.22 2.39 9.96
N THR A 108 14.48 1.86 11.17
CA THR A 108 14.45 0.43 11.46
C THR A 108 13.02 -0.09 11.44
N ILE A 109 12.08 0.67 12.01
CA ILE A 109 10.64 0.35 11.95
C ILE A 109 10.14 0.37 10.50
N ALA A 110 10.49 1.41 9.72
CA ALA A 110 10.11 1.53 8.32
C ALA A 110 10.64 0.34 7.48
N ASP A 111 11.86 -0.12 7.76
CA ASP A 111 12.44 -1.29 7.10
C ASP A 111 11.72 -2.58 7.50
N ALA A 112 11.40 -2.78 8.78
CA ALA A 112 10.61 -3.91 9.26
C ALA A 112 9.20 -3.95 8.64
N VAL A 113 8.53 -2.80 8.51
CA VAL A 113 7.23 -2.68 7.82
C VAL A 113 7.38 -3.03 6.33
N LYS A 114 8.38 -2.47 5.66
CA LYS A 114 8.67 -2.71 4.25
C LYS A 114 8.92 -4.19 3.94
N HIS A 115 9.60 -4.90 4.81
CA HIS A 115 9.89 -6.32 4.66
C HIS A 115 8.80 -7.24 5.24
N ARG A 116 7.66 -6.67 5.66
CA ARG A 116 6.51 -7.41 6.23
C ARG A 116 6.85 -8.19 7.51
N MET A 117 7.86 -7.75 8.24
CA MET A 117 8.16 -8.29 9.56
C MET A 117 7.20 -7.74 10.61
N VAL A 118 6.66 -6.54 10.39
CA VAL A 118 5.72 -5.84 11.27
C VAL A 118 4.54 -5.29 10.47
N PHE A 119 3.36 -5.31 11.08
CA PHE A 119 2.11 -4.79 10.53
C PHE A 119 1.49 -3.78 11.50
N PRO A 120 1.68 -2.47 11.25
CA PRO A 120 1.10 -1.44 12.10
C PRO A 120 -0.43 -1.47 12.06
N CYS A 121 -1.05 -1.55 13.25
CA CYS A 121 -2.49 -1.54 13.44
C CYS A 121 -2.92 -0.22 14.10
N VAL A 122 -4.02 0.35 13.61
CA VAL A 122 -4.67 1.54 14.16
C VAL A 122 -6.15 1.27 14.31
N PHE A 123 -6.71 1.66 15.44
CA PHE A 123 -8.13 1.47 15.75
C PHE A 123 -8.86 2.82 15.71
N GLY A 124 -9.94 2.92 14.92
CA GLY A 124 -10.59 4.20 14.72
C GLY A 124 -11.99 4.12 14.11
N SER A 125 -12.50 5.29 13.73
CA SER A 125 -13.76 5.44 12.99
C SER A 125 -13.58 6.41 11.85
N ALA A 126 -13.59 5.92 10.62
CA ALA A 126 -13.46 6.76 9.44
C ALA A 126 -14.64 7.75 9.30
N LEU A 127 -15.85 7.33 9.69
CA LEU A 127 -17.03 8.20 9.66
C LEU A 127 -16.88 9.42 10.59
N LYS A 128 -16.25 9.23 11.74
CA LYS A 128 -16.02 10.29 12.75
C LYS A 128 -14.63 10.92 12.63
N LEU A 129 -13.85 10.52 11.66
CA LEU A 129 -12.44 10.91 11.47
C LEU A 129 -11.55 10.58 12.69
N ASN A 130 -11.97 9.64 13.54
CA ASN A 130 -11.19 9.24 14.70
C ASN A 130 -10.02 8.37 14.26
N ASN A 131 -8.81 8.72 14.66
CA ASN A 131 -7.53 8.05 14.34
C ASN A 131 -7.21 7.91 12.83
N VAL A 132 -7.92 8.61 11.94
CA VAL A 132 -7.56 8.68 10.51
C VAL A 132 -6.25 9.45 10.34
N ASP A 133 -6.10 10.56 11.06
CA ASP A 133 -4.85 11.35 11.04
C ASP A 133 -3.66 10.53 11.57
N ARG A 134 -3.90 9.69 12.59
CA ARG A 134 -2.86 8.78 13.12
C ARG A 134 -2.40 7.77 12.07
N LEU A 135 -3.35 7.14 11.35
CA LEU A 135 -3.01 6.25 10.24
C LEU A 135 -2.17 6.96 9.16
N LEU A 136 -2.59 8.17 8.77
CA LEU A 136 -1.86 8.95 7.76
C LEU A 136 -0.45 9.33 8.24
N SER A 137 -0.29 9.69 9.52
CA SER A 137 1.01 9.98 10.10
C SER A 137 1.92 8.75 10.11
N LEU A 138 1.41 7.57 10.48
CA LEU A 138 2.19 6.32 10.43
C LEU A 138 2.59 5.94 9.00
N MET A 139 1.71 6.20 8.04
CA MET A 139 2.04 5.98 6.63
C MET A 139 3.15 6.94 6.15
N ASP A 140 3.08 8.22 6.54
CA ASP A 140 4.11 9.20 6.20
C ASP A 140 5.47 8.86 6.83
N GLU A 141 5.46 8.37 8.07
CA GLU A 141 6.64 8.03 8.86
C GLU A 141 7.30 6.71 8.41
N TYR A 142 6.50 5.68 8.09
CA TYR A 142 7.02 4.33 7.84
C TYR A 142 6.89 3.83 6.40
N THR A 143 6.53 4.69 5.43
CA THR A 143 6.64 4.31 4.03
C THR A 143 7.93 4.82 3.42
N VAL A 144 8.63 3.96 2.71
CA VAL A 144 9.87 4.29 2.01
C VAL A 144 9.64 4.21 0.51
N MET A 145 9.98 5.29 -0.22
CA MET A 145 9.96 5.24 -1.67
C MET A 145 10.98 4.21 -2.19
N LEU A 146 10.52 3.33 -3.07
CA LEU A 146 11.40 2.37 -3.73
C LEU A 146 12.15 3.10 -4.85
N GLU A 147 13.40 3.45 -4.59
CA GLU A 147 14.29 3.95 -5.64
C GLU A 147 14.77 2.78 -6.51
N SER A 148 14.54 2.87 -7.80
CA SER A 148 14.97 1.81 -8.73
C SER A 148 16.48 1.83 -9.00
N GLY A 149 17.18 2.92 -8.67
CA GLY A 149 18.58 3.13 -9.02
C GLY A 149 18.85 3.15 -10.52
N ARG A 150 17.80 3.25 -11.35
CA ARG A 150 17.89 3.30 -12.82
C ARG A 150 17.31 4.61 -13.35
N ASP A 151 18.09 5.33 -14.14
CA ASP A 151 17.64 6.56 -14.81
C ASP A 151 16.81 6.27 -16.07
N GLU A 152 16.95 5.06 -16.64
CA GLU A 152 16.19 4.66 -17.81
C GLU A 152 14.71 4.43 -17.45
N PHE A 153 13.84 4.86 -18.37
CA PHE A 153 12.40 4.65 -18.22
C PHE A 153 12.05 3.17 -18.20
N GLY A 154 11.35 2.79 -17.16
CA GLY A 154 10.70 1.50 -17.01
C GLY A 154 9.27 1.69 -16.53
N ALA A 155 8.35 0.84 -16.97
CA ALA A 155 6.97 0.87 -16.51
C ALA A 155 6.34 -0.52 -16.53
N ARG A 156 5.37 -0.75 -15.65
CA ARG A 156 4.53 -1.95 -15.65
C ARG A 156 3.10 -1.58 -16.04
N VAL A 157 2.62 -2.19 -17.12
CA VAL A 157 1.22 -2.05 -17.55
C VAL A 157 0.37 -3.01 -16.72
N TYR A 158 -0.70 -2.52 -16.08
CA TYR A 158 -1.57 -3.36 -15.27
C TYR A 158 -3.02 -3.42 -15.77
N LYS A 159 -3.46 -2.42 -16.56
CA LYS A 159 -4.83 -2.38 -17.09
C LYS A 159 -4.86 -1.73 -18.47
N ILE A 160 -5.75 -2.20 -19.32
CA ILE A 160 -6.12 -1.55 -20.57
C ILE A 160 -7.63 -1.33 -20.56
N SER A 161 -8.06 -0.14 -20.90
CA SER A 161 -9.48 0.19 -21.08
C SER A 161 -9.68 1.11 -22.27
N ARG A 162 -10.92 1.56 -22.50
CA ARG A 162 -11.26 2.58 -23.46
C ARG A 162 -12.01 3.71 -22.79
N ASP A 163 -11.77 4.94 -23.21
CA ASP A 163 -12.54 6.10 -22.73
C ASP A 163 -13.87 6.24 -23.49
N ALA A 164 -14.65 7.25 -23.12
CA ALA A 164 -15.95 7.52 -23.73
C ALA A 164 -15.89 7.84 -25.24
N GLN A 165 -14.71 8.18 -25.76
CA GLN A 165 -14.45 8.42 -27.18
C GLN A 165 -13.82 7.21 -27.88
N ASP A 166 -13.83 6.04 -27.23
CA ASP A 166 -13.25 4.79 -27.71
C ASP A 166 -11.70 4.82 -27.86
N ASN A 167 -11.03 5.81 -27.27
CA ASN A 167 -9.57 5.85 -27.27
C ASN A 167 -9.03 4.79 -26.31
N ARG A 168 -7.99 4.07 -26.75
CA ARG A 168 -7.29 3.10 -25.93
C ARG A 168 -6.50 3.81 -24.81
N LEU A 169 -6.75 3.41 -23.56
CA LEU A 169 -6.06 3.84 -22.35
C LEU A 169 -5.19 2.70 -21.83
N THR A 170 -3.89 2.92 -21.80
CA THR A 170 -2.93 2.00 -21.18
C THR A 170 -2.59 2.52 -19.80
N TYR A 171 -3.06 1.82 -18.75
CA TYR A 171 -2.75 2.16 -17.36
C TYR A 171 -1.44 1.50 -16.98
N LEU A 172 -0.51 2.31 -16.49
CA LEU A 172 0.80 1.85 -16.09
C LEU A 172 1.29 2.54 -14.81
N LYS A 173 2.20 1.87 -14.12
CA LYS A 173 3.04 2.44 -13.07
C LYS A 173 4.44 2.63 -13.63
N VAL A 174 5.00 3.82 -13.43
CA VAL A 174 6.41 4.10 -13.75
C VAL A 174 7.29 3.44 -12.67
N THR A 175 8.10 2.47 -13.05
CA THR A 175 8.98 1.73 -12.13
C THR A 175 10.38 2.30 -12.07
N SER A 176 10.80 3.07 -13.07
CA SER A 176 12.09 3.79 -13.11
C SER A 176 12.07 4.95 -14.08
N GLY A 177 12.90 5.95 -13.83
CA GLY A 177 13.05 7.14 -14.65
C GLY A 177 11.76 7.97 -14.78
N GLU A 178 11.54 8.53 -15.97
CA GLU A 178 10.39 9.40 -16.26
C GLU A 178 9.75 9.07 -17.61
N LEU A 179 8.47 9.35 -17.77
CA LEU A 179 7.74 9.30 -19.03
C LEU A 179 7.20 10.68 -19.38
N LYS A 180 7.55 11.15 -20.60
CA LYS A 180 7.09 12.44 -21.14
C LYS A 180 6.13 12.25 -22.31
N VAL A 181 5.21 13.21 -22.46
CA VAL A 181 4.40 13.35 -23.68
C VAL A 181 5.33 13.46 -24.89
N ARG A 182 4.94 12.86 -25.99
CA ARG A 182 5.68 12.75 -27.26
C ARG A 182 6.87 11.80 -27.24
N ARG A 183 7.20 11.14 -26.12
CA ARG A 183 8.21 10.08 -26.10
C ARG A 183 7.77 8.91 -27.00
N VAL A 184 8.73 8.35 -27.72
CA VAL A 184 8.51 7.15 -28.55
C VAL A 184 8.90 5.92 -27.72
N ILE A 185 8.03 4.91 -27.69
CA ILE A 185 8.24 3.63 -27.02
C ILE A 185 7.95 2.53 -28.06
N GLY A 186 9.01 1.88 -28.54
CA GLY A 186 8.88 1.00 -29.70
C GLY A 186 8.38 1.78 -30.93
N ASP A 187 7.28 1.33 -31.53
CA ASP A 187 6.64 1.98 -32.69
C ASP A 187 5.54 2.97 -32.26
N ASP A 188 5.23 3.07 -30.98
CA ASP A 188 4.16 3.90 -30.44
C ASP A 188 4.70 5.24 -29.92
N LYS A 189 3.85 6.28 -29.99
CA LYS A 189 4.16 7.61 -29.47
C LYS A 189 3.15 8.01 -28.38
N VAL A 190 3.66 8.40 -27.22
CA VAL A 190 2.85 8.93 -26.11
C VAL A 190 2.13 10.21 -26.56
N ALA A 191 0.81 10.12 -26.71
CA ALA A 191 -0.02 11.24 -27.13
C ALA A 191 -0.47 12.12 -25.95
N GLN A 192 -0.82 11.48 -24.82
CA GLN A 192 -1.30 12.17 -23.62
C GLN A 192 -1.04 11.32 -22.38
N LEU A 193 -0.75 11.96 -21.26
CA LEU A 193 -0.66 11.38 -19.92
C LEU A 193 -1.81 11.90 -19.07
N ARG A 194 -2.51 10.99 -18.39
CA ARG A 194 -3.66 11.30 -17.52
C ARG A 194 -3.43 10.71 -16.13
N ILE A 195 -3.60 11.54 -15.10
CA ILE A 195 -3.63 11.10 -13.70
C ILE A 195 -5.09 11.12 -13.26
N TYR A 196 -5.60 9.96 -12.85
CA TYR A 196 -6.99 9.80 -12.45
C TYR A 196 -7.16 10.00 -10.94
N SER A 197 -8.26 10.68 -10.58
CA SER A 197 -8.78 10.76 -9.20
C SER A 197 -10.28 10.42 -9.26
N GLY A 198 -10.64 9.18 -8.98
CA GLY A 198 -11.96 8.64 -9.27
C GLY A 198 -12.26 8.67 -10.77
N ASP A 199 -13.41 9.22 -11.15
CA ASP A 199 -13.84 9.34 -12.56
C ASP A 199 -13.25 10.55 -13.28
N ARG A 200 -12.57 11.44 -12.56
CA ARG A 200 -11.94 12.64 -13.12
C ARG A 200 -10.45 12.39 -13.37
N TYR A 201 -9.92 13.10 -14.35
CA TYR A 201 -8.47 13.07 -14.60
C TYR A 201 -7.94 14.47 -14.88
N GLU A 202 -6.66 14.64 -14.59
CA GLU A 202 -5.85 15.77 -15.00
C GLU A 202 -4.81 15.30 -16.00
N THR A 203 -4.46 16.18 -16.95
CA THR A 203 -3.38 15.91 -17.91
C THR A 203 -2.07 16.50 -17.40
N CYS A 204 -0.98 15.78 -17.62
CA CYS A 204 0.35 16.25 -17.28
C CYS A 204 1.32 16.00 -18.44
N ASP A 205 2.45 16.72 -18.45
CA ASP A 205 3.48 16.57 -19.48
C ASP A 205 4.49 15.47 -19.12
N THR A 206 4.67 15.18 -17.83
CA THR A 206 5.67 14.23 -17.34
C THR A 206 5.11 13.47 -16.13
N VAL A 207 5.39 12.18 -16.07
CA VAL A 207 5.19 11.32 -14.89
C VAL A 207 6.53 10.70 -14.50
N TYR A 208 6.73 10.52 -13.20
CA TYR A 208 7.98 10.05 -12.62
C TYR A 208 7.82 8.69 -11.97
N GLN A 209 8.93 8.07 -11.63
CA GLN A 209 8.97 6.83 -10.86
C GLN A 209 8.01 6.86 -9.68
N GLY A 210 7.32 5.73 -9.43
CA GLY A 210 6.30 5.57 -8.40
C GLY A 210 4.89 6.03 -8.82
N MET A 211 4.78 6.90 -9.83
CA MET A 211 3.48 7.41 -10.27
C MET A 211 2.71 6.40 -11.10
N VAL A 212 1.39 6.40 -10.93
CA VAL A 212 0.42 5.65 -11.73
C VAL A 212 -0.28 6.62 -12.68
N CYS A 213 -0.37 6.26 -13.95
CA CYS A 213 -1.05 7.08 -14.96
C CYS A 213 -1.72 6.23 -16.03
N ALA A 214 -2.62 6.86 -16.78
CA ALA A 214 -3.14 6.32 -18.04
C ALA A 214 -2.49 7.04 -19.23
N VAL A 215 -2.08 6.28 -20.21
CA VAL A 215 -1.36 6.77 -21.40
C VAL A 215 -2.20 6.53 -22.64
N LEU A 216 -2.34 7.56 -23.47
CA LEU A 216 -2.88 7.45 -24.81
C LEU A 216 -1.73 7.36 -25.82
N GLY A 217 -1.97 6.58 -26.87
CA GLY A 217 -1.02 6.44 -27.99
C GLY A 217 -0.17 5.17 -27.92
N LEU A 218 -0.30 4.35 -26.87
CA LEU A 218 0.36 3.05 -26.80
C LEU A 218 -0.58 1.93 -27.26
N ASN A 219 -0.31 1.35 -28.43
CA ASN A 219 -1.15 0.33 -29.07
C ASN A 219 -0.56 -1.08 -28.94
N GLY A 220 0.74 -1.20 -28.90
CA GLY A 220 1.45 -2.48 -28.83
C GLY A 220 1.64 -3.04 -27.41
N THR A 221 1.09 -2.38 -26.38
CA THR A 221 1.25 -2.80 -24.98
C THR A 221 0.18 -3.78 -24.51
N TYR A 222 0.52 -4.62 -23.52
CA TYR A 222 -0.40 -5.56 -22.85
C TYR A 222 -0.10 -5.61 -21.35
N PRO A 223 -1.08 -6.00 -20.51
CA PRO A 223 -0.86 -6.16 -19.07
C PRO A 223 0.08 -7.32 -18.74
N GLY A 224 0.99 -7.10 -17.76
CA GLY A 224 1.92 -8.14 -17.29
C GLY A 224 3.35 -7.66 -17.13
#